data_22da819bad13fad2ce2812eab363deb8
#
_entry.id   22da819bad13fad2ce2812eab363deb8
#
_cell.length_a   1.000
_cell.length_b   1.000
_cell.length_c   1.000
_cell.angle_alpha   90.00
_cell.angle_beta   90.00
_cell.angle_gamma   90.00
#
_symmetry.space_group_name_H-M   'P 1'
#
loop_
_entity.id
_entity.type
_entity.pdbx_description
1 polymer ?
#
loop_
_entity_poly.entity_id
_entity_poly.type
_entity_poly.pdbx_seq_one_letter_code
_entity_poly.pdbx_strand_id
1 'polypeptide(L)'
;MTSERDIGVALSGGGHRATAFGLGVLLALVDQRLNERVESISSVSGGSIANGIVMVGPDFGTVGSPDFERHISGALVAISDRGILLGGAPATRRYMRLLMVCGAATLAACVVALVAVIAHWWTFAIGACVLAVVAGIAAGRLFSRRSLHTEKAIDAELLGNRGVSLADLRVSPSSVHHVVCTTELQTGTSLYFSNRLVYGYGFSGATAPVKVPLATAVQASACVPGAFGPRAIPLEALGLAGPGRVVLVDGGVYDNMADEWEYGFAGRKKSWPALTEAQTHPASILLIANASGGWNEVKPITGNGVRLELAGVLRSKDVQYDVSTAHRRRALAAIFRDNDTQTADGVFAQVTASPYSITSQFATRPEFPADDRNRRADEAKRFLDGQGYSGDEWKAWARRTSGVPTTLAPLGRETTAALLEHGYMLTLINMYVLHGLGELRPLDRTRFGRLVSGAPA
;
A
#
# COMPACT_ATOMS: atom_id res chain seq x y z
N MET A 1 33.58 6.55 -4.41
CA MET A 1 33.05 6.13 -3.11
C MET A 1 31.59 5.79 -3.35
N THR A 2 31.24 4.52 -3.38
CA THR A 2 29.83 4.11 -3.42
C THR A 2 29.20 4.60 -2.11
N SER A 3 28.24 5.50 -2.19
CA SER A 3 27.43 5.92 -1.04
C SER A 3 26.88 4.65 -0.39
N GLU A 4 27.16 4.45 0.89
CA GLU A 4 26.62 3.33 1.65
C GLU A 4 25.10 3.52 1.68
N ARG A 5 24.36 2.51 1.25
CA ARG A 5 22.89 2.55 1.27
C ARG A 5 22.42 2.32 2.69
N ASP A 6 21.73 3.28 3.22
CA ASP A 6 21.39 3.35 4.65
C ASP A 6 19.92 3.73 4.92
N ILE A 7 19.12 3.94 3.87
CA ILE A 7 17.69 4.31 4.00
C ILE A 7 16.82 3.09 3.67
N GLY A 8 15.99 2.67 4.62
CA GLY A 8 14.85 1.78 4.39
C GLY A 8 13.58 2.61 4.20
N VAL A 9 12.71 2.20 3.28
CA VAL A 9 11.41 2.83 3.06
C VAL A 9 10.31 1.80 3.32
N ALA A 10 9.34 2.15 4.16
CA ALA A 10 8.19 1.32 4.46
C ALA A 10 6.91 2.01 3.97
N LEU A 11 6.18 1.38 3.02
CA LEU A 11 4.96 1.90 2.41
C LEU A 11 3.73 1.18 2.96
N SER A 12 2.89 1.89 3.69
CA SER A 12 1.73 1.34 4.39
C SER A 12 0.57 0.97 3.47
N GLY A 13 -0.38 0.21 4.03
CA GLY A 13 -1.68 -0.05 3.41
C GLY A 13 -2.60 1.17 3.36
N GLY A 14 -3.67 1.05 2.55
CA GLY A 14 -4.70 2.10 2.41
C GLY A 14 -5.26 2.28 1.00
N GLY A 15 -5.20 1.26 0.15
CA GLY A 15 -5.71 1.28 -1.22
C GLY A 15 -5.05 2.37 -2.08
N HIS A 16 -5.78 2.93 -3.03
CA HIS A 16 -5.26 3.98 -3.92
C HIS A 16 -4.79 5.24 -3.18
N ARG A 17 -5.35 5.54 -1.99
CA ARG A 17 -4.83 6.62 -1.13
C ARG A 17 -3.36 6.38 -0.80
N ALA A 18 -3.03 5.19 -0.32
CA ALA A 18 -1.65 4.83 0.02
C ALA A 18 -0.75 4.72 -1.22
N THR A 19 -1.31 4.28 -2.35
CA THR A 19 -0.56 4.23 -3.61
C THR A 19 -0.13 5.63 -4.03
N ALA A 20 -1.04 6.60 -4.13
CA ALA A 20 -0.73 7.96 -4.55
C ALA A 20 0.19 8.68 -3.56
N PHE A 21 -0.08 8.54 -2.25
CA PHE A 21 0.75 9.09 -1.19
C PHE A 21 2.17 8.51 -1.20
N GLY A 22 2.31 7.19 -1.30
CA GLY A 22 3.59 6.50 -1.37
C GLY A 22 4.42 6.89 -2.60
N LEU A 23 3.77 7.04 -3.76
CA LEU A 23 4.46 7.56 -4.96
C LEU A 23 4.97 9.00 -4.75
N GLY A 24 4.25 9.82 -3.98
CA GLY A 24 4.73 11.16 -3.59
C GLY A 24 5.96 11.10 -2.68
N VAL A 25 5.98 10.17 -1.72
CA VAL A 25 7.15 9.91 -0.87
C VAL A 25 8.36 9.52 -1.71
N LEU A 26 8.18 8.57 -2.64
CA LEU A 26 9.27 8.10 -3.50
C LEU A 26 9.75 9.18 -4.47
N LEU A 27 8.85 10.00 -5.01
CA LEU A 27 9.20 11.14 -5.86
C LEU A 27 10.06 12.17 -5.11
N ALA A 28 9.76 12.44 -3.83
CA ALA A 28 10.58 13.33 -3.01
C ALA A 28 12.00 12.79 -2.83
N LEU A 29 12.15 11.48 -2.61
CA LEU A 29 13.47 10.85 -2.51
C LEU A 29 14.26 10.98 -3.83
N VAL A 30 13.60 10.77 -4.98
CA VAL A 30 14.25 10.91 -6.30
C VAL A 30 14.69 12.36 -6.55
N ASP A 31 13.84 13.35 -6.27
CA ASP A 31 14.17 14.76 -6.46
C ASP A 31 15.35 15.23 -5.60
N GLN A 32 15.45 14.66 -4.40
CA GLN A 32 16.53 14.96 -3.47
C GLN A 32 17.77 14.08 -3.66
N ARG A 33 17.77 13.19 -4.66
CA ARG A 33 18.80 12.16 -4.89
C ARG A 33 19.04 11.25 -3.69
N LEU A 34 18.06 11.15 -2.79
CA LEU A 34 18.11 10.24 -1.65
C LEU A 34 17.76 8.80 -2.06
N ASN A 35 17.15 8.60 -3.22
CA ASN A 35 16.93 7.28 -3.80
C ASN A 35 18.23 6.48 -4.03
N GLU A 36 19.35 7.16 -4.24
CA GLU A 36 20.68 6.54 -4.36
C GLU A 36 21.13 5.87 -3.04
N ARG A 37 20.60 6.35 -1.90
CA ARG A 37 20.85 5.83 -0.55
C ARG A 37 19.81 4.81 -0.09
N VAL A 38 18.79 4.51 -0.89
CA VAL A 38 17.77 3.54 -0.51
C VAL A 38 18.29 2.12 -0.66
N GLU A 39 18.31 1.37 0.46
CA GLU A 39 18.65 -0.06 0.49
C GLU A 39 17.43 -0.93 0.17
N SER A 40 16.29 -0.62 0.81
CA SER A 40 15.09 -1.43 0.65
C SER A 40 13.81 -0.59 0.58
N ILE A 41 12.78 -1.12 -0.11
CA ILE A 41 11.41 -0.61 -0.09
C ILE A 41 10.50 -1.77 0.30
N SER A 42 10.05 -1.79 1.55
CA SER A 42 9.02 -2.72 2.02
C SER A 42 7.62 -2.12 1.86
N SER A 43 6.62 -2.96 1.62
CA SER A 43 5.30 -2.45 1.26
C SER A 43 4.16 -3.40 1.60
N VAL A 44 2.99 -2.82 1.87
CA VAL A 44 1.75 -3.54 2.19
C VAL A 44 0.58 -2.93 1.41
N SER A 45 -0.31 -3.79 0.87
CA SER A 45 -1.59 -3.37 0.29
C SER A 45 -1.45 -2.27 -0.77
N GLY A 46 -2.03 -1.09 -0.57
CA GLY A 46 -1.88 0.06 -1.47
C GLY A 46 -0.43 0.53 -1.64
N GLY A 47 0.39 0.40 -0.60
CA GLY A 47 1.84 0.61 -0.69
C GLY A 47 2.52 -0.40 -1.61
N SER A 48 2.06 -1.66 -1.63
CA SER A 48 2.57 -2.68 -2.56
C SER A 48 2.19 -2.39 -4.01
N ILE A 49 1.06 -1.74 -4.25
CA ILE A 49 0.73 -1.23 -5.58
C ILE A 49 1.74 -0.15 -6.00
N ALA A 50 2.06 0.82 -5.11
CA ALA A 50 3.08 1.84 -5.39
C ALA A 50 4.45 1.21 -5.65
N ASN A 51 4.88 0.28 -4.79
CA ASN A 51 6.14 -0.44 -4.93
C ASN A 51 6.18 -1.26 -6.23
N GLY A 52 5.10 -1.96 -6.58
CA GLY A 52 4.98 -2.72 -7.83
C GLY A 52 5.11 -1.85 -9.08
N ILE A 53 4.52 -0.65 -9.07
CA ILE A 53 4.68 0.34 -10.15
C ILE A 53 6.16 0.69 -10.32
N VAL A 54 6.88 0.94 -9.22
CA VAL A 54 8.31 1.28 -9.26
C VAL A 54 9.16 0.10 -9.72
N MET A 55 8.83 -1.12 -9.28
CA MET A 55 9.57 -2.33 -9.65
C MET A 55 9.61 -2.61 -11.15
N VAL A 56 8.55 -2.26 -11.90
CA VAL A 56 8.49 -2.47 -13.37
C VAL A 56 9.13 -1.34 -14.16
N GLY A 57 9.61 -0.31 -13.49
CA GLY A 57 10.24 0.88 -14.07
C GLY A 57 11.76 0.83 -14.18
N PRO A 58 12.39 2.00 -14.35
CA PRO A 58 13.83 2.16 -14.20
C PRO A 58 14.28 1.77 -12.79
N ASP A 59 15.57 1.43 -12.63
CA ASP A 59 16.14 1.16 -11.31
C ASP A 59 15.98 2.38 -10.40
N PHE A 60 15.19 2.21 -9.32
CA PHE A 60 14.87 3.27 -8.40
C PHE A 60 16.11 3.91 -7.78
N GLY A 61 17.14 3.13 -7.49
CA GLY A 61 18.37 3.61 -6.88
C GLY A 61 19.22 4.54 -7.77
N THR A 62 18.89 4.64 -9.07
CA THR A 62 19.68 5.45 -10.02
C THR A 62 18.84 6.36 -10.91
N VAL A 63 17.51 6.22 -10.85
CA VAL A 63 16.60 6.99 -11.72
C VAL A 63 16.60 8.48 -11.32
N GLY A 64 16.60 9.35 -12.33
CA GLY A 64 16.39 10.78 -12.15
C GLY A 64 14.91 11.19 -12.25
N SER A 65 14.58 12.39 -11.76
CA SER A 65 13.20 12.89 -11.67
C SER A 65 12.42 12.83 -12.98
N PRO A 66 12.94 13.28 -14.13
CA PRO A 66 12.14 13.28 -15.37
C PRO A 66 11.73 11.87 -15.83
N ASP A 67 12.62 10.89 -15.63
CA ASP A 67 12.33 9.51 -16.02
C ASP A 67 11.38 8.83 -15.04
N PHE A 68 11.54 9.11 -13.75
CA PHE A 68 10.63 8.62 -12.72
C PHE A 68 9.22 9.18 -12.89
N GLU A 69 9.07 10.49 -13.11
CA GLU A 69 7.78 11.13 -13.40
C GLU A 69 7.08 10.53 -14.60
N ARG A 70 7.81 10.39 -15.70
CA ARG A 70 7.27 9.77 -16.92
C ARG A 70 6.78 8.36 -16.66
N HIS A 71 7.52 7.62 -15.83
CA HIS A 71 7.16 6.24 -15.49
C HIS A 71 5.89 6.16 -14.65
N ILE A 72 5.76 6.97 -13.58
CA ILE A 72 4.63 6.90 -12.65
C ILE A 72 3.36 7.59 -13.17
N SER A 73 3.47 8.52 -14.12
CA SER A 73 2.35 9.34 -14.62
C SER A 73 1.21 8.47 -15.18
N GLY A 74 1.52 7.45 -15.97
CA GLY A 74 0.51 6.53 -16.51
C GLY A 74 -0.31 5.82 -15.43
N ALA A 75 0.33 5.37 -14.36
CA ALA A 75 -0.32 4.75 -13.22
C ALA A 75 -1.16 5.77 -12.42
N LEU A 76 -0.65 7.00 -12.24
CA LEU A 76 -1.39 8.08 -11.57
C LEU A 76 -2.67 8.45 -12.32
N VAL A 77 -2.62 8.53 -13.66
CA VAL A 77 -3.80 8.72 -14.52
C VAL A 77 -4.78 7.56 -14.35
N ALA A 78 -4.29 6.32 -14.32
CA ALA A 78 -5.17 5.16 -14.12
C ALA A 78 -5.87 5.20 -12.75
N ILE A 79 -5.16 5.53 -11.67
CA ILE A 79 -5.71 5.69 -10.31
C ILE A 79 -6.73 6.83 -10.26
N SER A 80 -6.44 7.94 -10.95
CA SER A 80 -7.31 9.12 -10.95
C SER A 80 -8.61 8.89 -11.68
N ASP A 81 -8.54 8.36 -12.91
CA ASP A 81 -9.64 8.41 -13.86
C ASP A 81 -10.41 7.07 -13.95
N ARG A 82 -9.74 5.95 -13.75
CA ARG A 82 -10.33 4.61 -13.98
C ARG A 82 -10.44 3.76 -12.73
N GLY A 83 -9.44 3.83 -11.84
CA GLY A 83 -9.32 2.88 -10.75
C GLY A 83 -9.13 1.44 -11.24
N ILE A 84 -9.07 0.49 -10.30
CA ILE A 84 -8.97 -0.95 -10.60
C ILE A 84 -10.32 -1.63 -10.41
N LEU A 85 -11.07 -1.27 -9.37
CA LEU A 85 -12.40 -1.81 -9.06
C LEU A 85 -13.45 -0.72 -9.08
N LEU A 86 -14.67 -1.09 -9.48
CA LEU A 86 -15.88 -0.22 -9.49
C LEU A 86 -15.75 1.03 -10.37
N GLY A 87 -14.66 1.14 -11.11
CA GLY A 87 -14.39 2.24 -12.02
C GLY A 87 -14.52 1.85 -13.48
N GLY A 88 -13.88 2.64 -14.33
CA GLY A 88 -13.88 2.45 -15.77
C GLY A 88 -12.83 1.48 -16.31
N ALA A 89 -12.03 0.80 -15.45
CA ALA A 89 -10.95 -0.08 -15.89
C ALA A 89 -11.46 -1.16 -16.87
N PRO A 90 -10.96 -1.22 -18.10
CA PRO A 90 -11.42 -2.18 -19.11
C PRO A 90 -11.29 -3.63 -18.64
N ALA A 91 -10.20 -3.94 -17.94
CA ALA A 91 -9.91 -5.29 -17.45
C ALA A 91 -10.99 -5.84 -16.50
N THR A 92 -11.61 -4.99 -15.68
CA THR A 92 -12.62 -5.40 -14.71
C THR A 92 -14.06 -5.10 -15.16
N ARG A 93 -14.27 -4.23 -16.14
CA ARG A 93 -15.61 -3.79 -16.57
C ARG A 93 -16.53 -4.94 -17.01
N ARG A 94 -16.00 -5.84 -17.85
CA ARG A 94 -16.76 -7.01 -18.33
C ARG A 94 -17.09 -7.96 -17.18
N TYR A 95 -16.13 -8.22 -16.32
CA TYR A 95 -16.32 -9.07 -15.14
C TYR A 95 -17.38 -8.52 -14.20
N MET A 96 -17.33 -7.22 -13.86
CA MET A 96 -18.31 -6.59 -12.98
C MET A 96 -19.72 -6.60 -13.58
N ARG A 97 -19.84 -6.37 -14.90
CA ARG A 97 -21.12 -6.48 -15.60
C ARG A 97 -21.69 -7.89 -15.50
N LEU A 98 -20.88 -8.92 -15.76
CA LEU A 98 -21.32 -10.31 -15.66
C LEU A 98 -21.74 -10.68 -14.24
N LEU A 99 -20.99 -10.25 -13.23
CA LEU A 99 -21.32 -10.48 -11.83
C LEU A 99 -22.66 -9.83 -11.46
N MET A 100 -22.87 -8.57 -11.85
CA MET A 100 -24.13 -7.87 -11.62
C MET A 100 -25.32 -8.53 -12.34
N VAL A 101 -25.14 -8.94 -13.59
CA VAL A 101 -26.19 -9.64 -14.36
C VAL A 101 -26.56 -10.95 -13.71
N CYS A 102 -25.58 -11.77 -13.32
CA CYS A 102 -25.87 -13.05 -12.64
C CYS A 102 -26.54 -12.82 -11.28
N GLY A 103 -26.14 -11.83 -10.52
CA GLY A 103 -26.76 -11.48 -9.25
C GLY A 103 -28.21 -10.99 -9.42
N ALA A 104 -28.46 -10.11 -10.38
CA ALA A 104 -29.80 -9.62 -10.72
C ALA A 104 -30.70 -10.74 -11.23
N ALA A 105 -30.19 -11.63 -12.08
CA ALA A 105 -30.91 -12.81 -12.57
C ALA A 105 -31.29 -13.76 -11.44
N THR A 106 -30.38 -14.00 -10.48
CA THR A 106 -30.67 -14.81 -9.29
C THR A 106 -31.81 -14.21 -8.49
N LEU A 107 -31.73 -12.90 -8.17
CA LEU A 107 -32.76 -12.20 -7.40
C LEU A 107 -34.12 -12.23 -8.13
N ALA A 108 -34.15 -11.90 -9.42
CA ALA A 108 -35.36 -11.91 -10.22
C ALA A 108 -36.00 -13.31 -10.28
N ALA A 109 -35.19 -14.35 -10.48
CA ALA A 109 -35.66 -15.74 -10.49
C ALA A 109 -36.24 -16.17 -9.13
N CYS A 110 -35.64 -15.76 -8.02
CA CYS A 110 -36.19 -16.00 -6.67
C CYS A 110 -37.55 -15.32 -6.49
N VAL A 111 -37.69 -14.06 -6.95
CA VAL A 111 -39.00 -13.33 -6.87
C VAL A 111 -40.06 -14.03 -7.73
N VAL A 112 -39.72 -14.39 -8.98
CA VAL A 112 -40.62 -15.12 -9.89
C VAL A 112 -41.05 -16.46 -9.30
N ALA A 113 -40.10 -17.21 -8.72
CA ALA A 113 -40.41 -18.48 -8.06
C ALA A 113 -41.40 -18.28 -6.89
N LEU A 114 -41.20 -17.28 -6.05
CA LEU A 114 -42.09 -16.95 -4.94
C LEU A 114 -43.51 -16.61 -5.44
N VAL A 115 -43.62 -15.73 -6.43
CA VAL A 115 -44.90 -15.35 -7.03
C VAL A 115 -45.61 -16.55 -7.66
N ALA A 116 -44.89 -17.38 -8.40
CA ALA A 116 -45.42 -18.56 -9.04
C ALA A 116 -45.93 -19.62 -8.02
N VAL A 117 -45.25 -19.75 -6.88
CA VAL A 117 -45.72 -20.62 -5.76
C VAL A 117 -47.00 -20.08 -5.19
N ILE A 118 -47.12 -18.77 -4.93
CA ILE A 118 -48.31 -18.13 -4.39
C ILE A 118 -49.49 -18.26 -5.37
N ALA A 119 -49.23 -18.14 -6.68
CA ALA A 119 -50.21 -18.27 -7.75
C ALA A 119 -50.52 -19.73 -8.12
N HIS A 120 -49.94 -20.71 -7.44
CA HIS A 120 -50.07 -22.13 -7.72
C HIS A 120 -49.60 -22.58 -9.14
N TRP A 121 -48.67 -21.81 -9.76
CA TRP A 121 -48.07 -22.09 -11.08
C TRP A 121 -46.82 -22.95 -10.93
N TRP A 122 -46.98 -24.19 -10.55
CA TRP A 122 -45.92 -25.09 -10.12
C TRP A 122 -44.83 -25.31 -11.18
N THR A 123 -45.19 -25.41 -12.46
CA THR A 123 -44.20 -25.58 -13.55
C THR A 123 -43.28 -24.36 -13.69
N PHE A 124 -43.87 -23.14 -13.60
CA PHE A 124 -43.12 -21.88 -13.60
C PHE A 124 -42.28 -21.74 -12.34
N ALA A 125 -42.78 -22.11 -11.19
CA ALA A 125 -42.04 -22.07 -9.94
C ALA A 125 -40.79 -22.98 -10.01
N ILE A 126 -40.91 -24.21 -10.52
CA ILE A 126 -39.80 -25.13 -10.71
C ILE A 126 -38.77 -24.55 -11.68
N GLY A 127 -39.18 -24.01 -12.84
CA GLY A 127 -38.29 -23.38 -13.81
C GLY A 127 -37.54 -22.21 -13.24
N ALA A 128 -38.24 -21.34 -12.50
CA ALA A 128 -37.62 -20.19 -11.83
C ALA A 128 -36.63 -20.59 -10.73
N CYS A 129 -36.94 -21.63 -9.95
CA CYS A 129 -36.01 -22.20 -8.95
C CYS A 129 -34.73 -22.71 -9.61
N VAL A 130 -34.86 -23.49 -10.71
CA VAL A 130 -33.68 -23.98 -11.46
C VAL A 130 -32.84 -22.83 -11.97
N LEU A 131 -33.48 -21.81 -12.55
CA LEU A 131 -32.77 -20.61 -13.02
C LEU A 131 -32.06 -19.88 -11.87
N ALA A 132 -32.70 -19.72 -10.70
CA ALA A 132 -32.10 -19.09 -9.52
C ALA A 132 -30.87 -19.86 -9.05
N VAL A 133 -30.94 -21.19 -9.01
CA VAL A 133 -29.81 -22.04 -8.63
C VAL A 133 -28.65 -21.90 -9.63
N VAL A 134 -28.92 -22.00 -10.93
CA VAL A 134 -27.88 -21.90 -11.96
C VAL A 134 -27.22 -20.52 -11.96
N ALA A 135 -28.04 -19.43 -11.93
CA ALA A 135 -27.53 -18.07 -11.86
C ALA A 135 -26.77 -17.79 -10.54
N GLY A 136 -27.24 -18.34 -9.43
CA GLY A 136 -26.58 -18.25 -8.13
C GLY A 136 -25.23 -18.96 -8.11
N ILE A 137 -25.12 -20.16 -8.68
CA ILE A 137 -23.86 -20.87 -8.84
C ILE A 137 -22.90 -20.05 -9.73
N ALA A 138 -23.39 -19.49 -10.84
CA ALA A 138 -22.57 -18.67 -11.73
C ALA A 138 -22.07 -17.40 -11.00
N ALA A 139 -22.95 -16.69 -10.28
CA ALA A 139 -22.59 -15.53 -9.47
C ALA A 139 -21.55 -15.92 -8.39
N GLY A 140 -21.74 -17.02 -7.67
CA GLY A 140 -20.80 -17.51 -6.67
C GLY A 140 -19.43 -17.84 -7.24
N ARG A 141 -19.37 -18.49 -8.41
CA ARG A 141 -18.12 -18.78 -9.13
C ARG A 141 -17.42 -17.51 -9.60
N LEU A 142 -18.17 -16.54 -10.14
CA LEU A 142 -17.61 -15.24 -10.49
C LEU A 142 -17.08 -14.52 -9.25
N PHE A 143 -17.86 -14.45 -8.19
CA PHE A 143 -17.47 -13.81 -6.95
C PHE A 143 -16.21 -14.43 -6.33
N SER A 144 -16.06 -15.76 -6.37
CA SER A 144 -14.86 -16.44 -5.87
C SER A 144 -13.59 -16.11 -6.68
N ARG A 145 -13.74 -15.68 -7.93
CA ARG A 145 -12.62 -15.30 -8.81
C ARG A 145 -12.24 -13.81 -8.75
N ARG A 146 -12.85 -13.01 -7.86
CA ARG A 146 -12.62 -11.56 -7.80
C ARG A 146 -11.16 -11.16 -7.57
N SER A 147 -10.41 -11.93 -6.79
CA SER A 147 -8.98 -11.74 -6.57
C SER A 147 -8.16 -11.90 -7.86
N LEU A 148 -8.47 -12.92 -8.68
CA LEU A 148 -7.81 -13.15 -9.97
C LEU A 148 -8.12 -12.03 -11.00
N HIS A 149 -9.35 -11.50 -10.98
CA HIS A 149 -9.69 -10.39 -11.86
C HIS A 149 -9.03 -9.08 -11.43
N THR A 150 -8.87 -8.87 -10.11
CA THR A 150 -8.14 -7.72 -9.58
C THR A 150 -6.65 -7.81 -9.90
N GLU A 151 -6.04 -8.99 -9.80
CA GLU A 151 -4.66 -9.24 -10.22
C GLU A 151 -4.43 -8.84 -11.69
N LYS A 152 -5.31 -9.32 -12.58
CA LYS A 152 -5.24 -8.96 -14.01
C LYS A 152 -5.42 -7.46 -14.24
N ALA A 153 -6.26 -6.79 -13.44
CA ALA A 153 -6.45 -5.37 -13.54
C ALA A 153 -5.24 -4.57 -13.03
N ILE A 154 -4.60 -5.03 -11.96
CA ILE A 154 -3.34 -4.45 -11.47
C ILE A 154 -2.27 -4.54 -12.56
N ASP A 155 -2.07 -5.73 -13.15
CA ASP A 155 -1.10 -5.91 -14.22
C ASP A 155 -1.40 -4.99 -15.43
N ALA A 156 -2.64 -4.99 -15.91
CA ALA A 156 -3.04 -4.26 -17.11
C ALA A 156 -3.01 -2.74 -16.95
N GLU A 157 -3.48 -2.21 -15.81
CA GLU A 157 -3.68 -0.77 -15.64
C GLU A 157 -2.51 -0.07 -14.95
N LEU A 158 -1.73 -0.81 -14.12
CA LEU A 158 -0.69 -0.20 -13.28
C LEU A 158 0.72 -0.74 -13.55
N LEU A 159 0.87 -2.01 -13.96
CA LEU A 159 2.18 -2.62 -14.18
C LEU A 159 2.55 -2.73 -15.66
N GLY A 160 1.78 -2.12 -16.55
CA GLY A 160 2.05 -2.05 -17.99
C GLY A 160 1.73 -3.30 -18.78
N ASN A 161 0.90 -4.22 -18.22
CA ASN A 161 0.39 -5.44 -18.89
C ASN A 161 1.51 -6.33 -19.46
N ARG A 162 2.59 -6.48 -18.69
CA ARG A 162 3.81 -7.19 -19.14
C ARG A 162 3.88 -8.63 -18.62
N GLY A 163 3.01 -9.00 -17.66
CA GLY A 163 3.07 -10.31 -17.00
C GLY A 163 4.41 -10.59 -16.34
N VAL A 164 5.10 -9.55 -15.87
CA VAL A 164 6.43 -9.65 -15.27
C VAL A 164 6.38 -10.54 -14.04
N SER A 165 7.27 -11.54 -13.99
CA SER A 165 7.45 -12.36 -12.79
C SER A 165 8.51 -11.75 -11.86
N LEU A 166 8.51 -12.18 -10.59
CA LEU A 166 9.56 -11.79 -9.65
C LEU A 166 10.95 -12.23 -10.14
N ALA A 167 11.02 -13.31 -10.92
CA ALA A 167 12.27 -13.79 -11.53
C ALA A 167 12.81 -12.87 -12.63
N ASP A 168 11.94 -12.11 -13.29
CA ASP A 168 12.32 -11.21 -14.39
C ASP A 168 12.80 -9.85 -13.88
N LEU A 169 12.58 -9.55 -12.60
CA LEU A 169 12.99 -8.30 -11.98
C LEU A 169 14.51 -8.27 -11.79
N ARG A 170 15.11 -7.13 -12.09
CA ARG A 170 16.57 -6.98 -12.03
C ARG A 170 17.09 -7.25 -10.62
N VAL A 171 18.01 -8.21 -10.53
CA VAL A 171 18.78 -8.49 -9.33
C VAL A 171 20.21 -8.06 -9.60
N SER A 172 20.53 -6.81 -9.27
CA SER A 172 21.91 -6.31 -9.22
C SER A 172 22.26 -6.05 -7.75
N PRO A 173 23.49 -6.25 -7.32
CA PRO A 173 23.92 -5.82 -5.98
C PRO A 173 23.69 -4.34 -5.71
N SER A 174 23.65 -3.53 -6.78
CA SER A 174 23.35 -2.10 -6.73
C SER A 174 21.85 -1.76 -6.88
N SER A 175 20.97 -2.72 -7.11
CA SER A 175 19.53 -2.46 -7.19
C SER A 175 18.90 -2.39 -5.80
N VAL A 176 17.86 -1.59 -5.66
CA VAL A 176 17.05 -1.51 -4.44
C VAL A 176 16.38 -2.85 -4.16
N HIS A 177 16.33 -3.25 -2.89
CA HIS A 177 15.60 -4.44 -2.47
C HIS A 177 14.11 -4.14 -2.29
N HIS A 178 13.30 -4.51 -3.26
CA HIS A 178 11.86 -4.33 -3.20
C HIS A 178 11.18 -5.53 -2.52
N VAL A 179 10.38 -5.27 -1.48
CA VAL A 179 9.71 -6.28 -0.68
C VAL A 179 8.21 -6.03 -0.61
N VAL A 180 7.43 -7.02 -1.01
CA VAL A 180 5.98 -7.03 -0.92
C VAL A 180 5.58 -7.94 0.24
N CYS A 181 4.97 -7.36 1.28
CA CYS A 181 4.61 -8.07 2.51
C CYS A 181 3.15 -8.56 2.44
N THR A 182 2.94 -9.82 2.81
CA THR A 182 1.62 -10.46 2.89
C THR A 182 1.46 -11.11 4.26
N THR A 183 0.23 -11.39 4.67
CA THR A 183 -0.04 -12.21 5.87
C THR A 183 -0.39 -13.63 5.46
N GLU A 184 0.30 -14.61 6.04
CA GLU A 184 0.01 -16.03 5.87
C GLU A 184 -0.91 -16.52 6.99
N LEU A 185 -2.09 -17.03 6.63
CA LEU A 185 -3.14 -17.33 7.60
C LEU A 185 -2.91 -18.58 8.45
N GLN A 186 -2.13 -19.57 7.96
CA GLN A 186 -1.93 -20.82 8.68
C GLN A 186 -0.95 -20.65 9.85
N THR A 187 0.05 -19.78 9.67
CA THR A 187 1.04 -19.45 10.70
C THR A 187 0.72 -18.18 11.47
N GLY A 188 -0.14 -17.30 10.90
CA GLY A 188 -0.43 -15.99 11.47
C GLY A 188 0.75 -15.01 11.41
N THR A 189 1.69 -15.22 10.48
CA THR A 189 2.90 -14.40 10.33
C THR A 189 3.01 -13.79 8.95
N SER A 190 4.02 -12.94 8.74
CA SER A 190 4.32 -12.39 7.42
C SER A 190 4.94 -13.42 6.49
N LEU A 191 4.55 -13.32 5.20
CA LEU A 191 5.28 -13.91 4.09
C LEU A 191 5.69 -12.78 3.14
N TYR A 192 6.96 -12.76 2.78
CA TYR A 192 7.60 -11.72 2.00
C TYR A 192 7.90 -12.21 0.59
N PHE A 193 7.50 -11.42 -0.41
CA PHE A 193 7.91 -11.58 -1.81
C PHE A 193 8.88 -10.48 -2.18
N SER A 194 9.97 -10.82 -2.84
CA SER A 194 10.89 -9.80 -3.34
C SER A 194 11.54 -10.20 -4.65
N ASN A 195 12.28 -9.27 -5.24
CA ASN A 195 13.13 -9.52 -6.39
C ASN A 195 14.38 -10.38 -6.06
N ARG A 196 14.62 -10.69 -4.79
CA ARG A 196 15.78 -11.48 -4.32
C ARG A 196 15.41 -12.76 -3.61
N LEU A 197 14.23 -12.81 -2.96
CA LEU A 197 13.85 -13.93 -2.11
C LEU A 197 12.32 -14.04 -1.93
N VAL A 198 11.89 -15.23 -1.49
CA VAL A 198 10.60 -15.43 -0.82
C VAL A 198 10.91 -15.99 0.57
N TYR A 199 10.30 -15.41 1.61
CA TYR A 199 10.53 -15.83 3.00
C TYR A 199 9.24 -15.77 3.81
N GLY A 200 9.03 -16.78 4.65
CA GLY A 200 7.97 -16.80 5.67
C GLY A 200 8.46 -17.50 6.92
N TYR A 201 8.17 -16.98 8.08
CA TYR A 201 8.64 -17.51 9.37
C TYR A 201 8.33 -18.99 9.58
N GLY A 202 7.18 -19.47 9.07
CA GLY A 202 6.77 -20.86 9.19
C GLY A 202 7.21 -21.79 8.06
N PHE A 203 7.81 -21.27 6.99
CA PHE A 203 8.09 -22.03 5.75
C PHE A 203 9.55 -21.95 5.30
N SER A 204 10.43 -21.40 6.13
CA SER A 204 11.80 -21.10 5.70
C SER A 204 11.83 -20.07 4.57
N GLY A 205 12.86 -20.06 3.74
CA GLY A 205 13.00 -19.12 2.65
C GLY A 205 13.58 -19.76 1.40
N ALA A 206 13.39 -19.08 0.27
CA ALA A 206 14.00 -19.40 -1.01
C ALA A 206 14.69 -18.15 -1.56
N THR A 207 15.96 -18.25 -1.92
CA THR A 207 16.76 -17.18 -2.55
C THR A 207 16.75 -17.29 -4.08
N ALA A 208 16.28 -18.42 -4.62
CA ALA A 208 16.12 -18.55 -6.07
C ALA A 208 14.99 -17.67 -6.58
N PRO A 209 15.17 -17.02 -7.74
CA PRO A 209 14.10 -16.26 -8.36
C PRO A 209 12.88 -17.15 -8.62
N VAL A 210 11.69 -16.73 -8.14
CA VAL A 210 10.45 -17.48 -8.32
C VAL A 210 9.65 -16.93 -9.50
N LYS A 211 9.07 -17.83 -10.29
CA LYS A 211 8.24 -17.49 -11.45
C LYS A 211 6.81 -17.08 -11.07
N VAL A 212 6.66 -16.41 -9.93
CA VAL A 212 5.36 -15.84 -9.52
C VAL A 212 5.20 -14.48 -10.20
N PRO A 213 4.06 -14.21 -10.86
CA PRO A 213 3.80 -12.88 -11.41
C PRO A 213 3.84 -11.81 -10.32
N LEU A 214 4.48 -10.67 -10.59
CA LEU A 214 4.51 -9.53 -9.67
C LEU A 214 3.08 -9.12 -9.27
N ALA A 215 2.17 -9.08 -10.25
CA ALA A 215 0.76 -8.77 -10.01
C ALA A 215 0.10 -9.71 -8.98
N THR A 216 0.51 -11.00 -8.95
CA THR A 216 0.04 -11.97 -7.94
C THR A 216 0.52 -11.59 -6.54
N ALA A 217 1.80 -11.23 -6.38
CA ALA A 217 2.36 -10.81 -5.10
C ALA A 217 1.69 -9.51 -4.61
N VAL A 218 1.57 -8.51 -5.50
CA VAL A 218 0.92 -7.22 -5.19
C VAL A 218 -0.55 -7.41 -4.82
N GLN A 219 -1.30 -8.23 -5.59
CA GLN A 219 -2.70 -8.50 -5.29
C GLN A 219 -2.86 -9.31 -3.99
N ALA A 220 -1.99 -10.27 -3.70
CA ALA A 220 -2.02 -11.00 -2.44
C ALA A 220 -1.79 -10.06 -1.25
N SER A 221 -0.86 -9.13 -1.37
CA SER A 221 -0.60 -8.08 -0.38
C SER A 221 -1.79 -7.11 -0.20
N ALA A 222 -2.58 -6.89 -1.25
CA ALA A 222 -3.77 -6.03 -1.23
C ALA A 222 -5.09 -6.82 -1.09
N CYS A 223 -5.01 -8.06 -0.64
CA CYS A 223 -6.16 -8.97 -0.52
C CYS A 223 -6.91 -8.76 0.80
N VAL A 224 -7.56 -7.60 0.93
CA VAL A 224 -8.30 -7.21 2.14
C VAL A 224 -9.39 -8.23 2.48
N PRO A 225 -9.39 -8.83 3.69
CA PRO A 225 -10.42 -9.78 4.11
C PRO A 225 -11.83 -9.19 4.01
N GLY A 226 -12.76 -9.96 3.45
CA GLY A 226 -14.13 -9.52 3.17
C GLY A 226 -14.31 -8.91 1.78
N ALA A 227 -13.37 -8.09 1.29
CA ALA A 227 -13.39 -7.55 -0.07
C ALA A 227 -12.90 -8.59 -1.09
N PHE A 228 -11.87 -9.35 -0.76
CA PHE A 228 -11.23 -10.35 -1.62
C PHE A 228 -11.19 -11.72 -0.96
N GLY A 229 -11.19 -12.79 -1.79
CA GLY A 229 -10.91 -14.14 -1.31
C GLY A 229 -9.40 -14.34 -1.08
N PRO A 230 -9.00 -15.11 -0.04
CA PRO A 230 -7.59 -15.40 0.21
C PRO A 230 -6.91 -16.03 -1.01
N ARG A 231 -5.60 -15.77 -1.15
CA ARG A 231 -4.78 -16.33 -2.25
C ARG A 231 -4.08 -17.60 -1.78
N ALA A 232 -4.44 -18.72 -2.37
CA ALA A 232 -3.77 -20.00 -2.12
C ALA A 232 -2.71 -20.24 -3.20
N ILE A 233 -1.44 -20.34 -2.81
CA ILE A 233 -0.30 -20.53 -3.72
C ILE A 233 0.44 -21.80 -3.29
N PRO A 234 0.71 -22.77 -4.19
CA PRO A 234 1.51 -23.93 -3.85
C PRO A 234 2.91 -23.56 -3.36
N LEU A 235 3.43 -24.25 -2.35
CA LEU A 235 4.79 -24.01 -1.83
C LEU A 235 5.85 -24.21 -2.91
N GLU A 236 5.68 -25.23 -3.75
CA GLU A 236 6.56 -25.52 -4.89
C GLU A 236 6.67 -24.32 -5.84
N ALA A 237 5.56 -23.62 -6.13
CA ALA A 237 5.55 -22.44 -6.99
C ALA A 237 6.34 -21.26 -6.39
N LEU A 238 6.56 -21.29 -5.07
CA LEU A 238 7.35 -20.30 -4.33
C LEU A 238 8.81 -20.74 -4.09
N GLY A 239 9.19 -21.94 -4.55
CA GLY A 239 10.49 -22.52 -4.25
C GLY A 239 10.67 -22.87 -2.76
N LEU A 240 9.58 -22.93 -2.00
CA LEU A 240 9.60 -23.28 -0.58
C LEU A 240 9.49 -24.80 -0.39
N ALA A 241 10.13 -25.32 0.65
CA ALA A 241 10.15 -26.75 0.92
C ALA A 241 8.81 -27.26 1.49
N GLY A 242 8.47 -28.48 1.14
CA GLY A 242 7.32 -29.23 1.67
C GLY A 242 6.12 -29.29 0.73
N PRO A 243 5.21 -30.23 1.00
CA PRO A 243 3.94 -30.31 0.28
C PRO A 243 2.94 -29.29 0.83
N GLY A 244 1.99 -28.85 -0.02
CA GLY A 244 0.91 -27.98 0.41
C GLY A 244 0.93 -26.62 -0.25
N ARG A 245 0.33 -25.65 0.42
CA ARG A 245 0.14 -24.28 -0.08
C ARG A 245 0.15 -23.27 1.07
N VAL A 246 0.56 -22.07 0.80
CA VAL A 246 0.31 -20.91 1.66
C VAL A 246 -1.06 -20.30 1.35
N VAL A 247 -1.71 -19.74 2.36
CA VAL A 247 -3.00 -19.04 2.22
C VAL A 247 -2.82 -17.61 2.65
N LEU A 248 -2.77 -16.72 1.66
CA LEU A 248 -2.37 -15.33 1.85
C LEU A 248 -3.55 -14.37 1.87
N VAL A 249 -3.46 -13.37 2.72
CA VAL A 249 -4.35 -12.21 2.78
C VAL A 249 -3.52 -10.94 2.85
N ASP A 250 -4.20 -9.78 2.89
CA ASP A 250 -3.60 -8.46 2.98
C ASP A 250 -2.52 -8.40 4.07
N GLY A 251 -1.36 -7.88 3.71
CA GLY A 251 -0.23 -7.77 4.62
C GLY A 251 -0.51 -6.92 5.85
N GLY A 252 -1.43 -5.96 5.72
CA GLY A 252 -1.87 -5.12 6.83
C GLY A 252 -2.59 -5.88 7.96
N VAL A 253 -2.99 -7.14 7.76
CA VAL A 253 -3.52 -7.96 8.85
C VAL A 253 -2.45 -8.19 9.92
N TYR A 254 -1.21 -8.38 9.50
CA TYR A 254 -0.06 -8.55 10.38
C TYR A 254 0.64 -7.24 10.68
N ASP A 255 1.02 -6.49 9.65
CA ASP A 255 1.75 -5.23 9.73
C ASP A 255 1.29 -4.25 8.65
N ASN A 256 0.48 -3.25 9.03
CA ASN A 256 -0.08 -2.30 8.07
C ASN A 256 0.88 -1.16 7.69
N MET A 257 2.03 -1.03 8.36
CA MET A 257 3.03 0.00 8.06
C MET A 257 4.20 -0.53 7.23
N ALA A 258 4.30 -1.85 7.05
CA ALA A 258 5.41 -2.53 6.37
C ALA A 258 6.78 -2.33 7.05
N ASP A 259 6.81 -1.95 8.32
CA ASP A 259 8.03 -1.67 9.07
C ASP A 259 8.72 -2.94 9.58
N GLU A 260 7.99 -4.06 9.67
CA GLU A 260 8.52 -5.34 10.15
C GLU A 260 9.71 -5.85 9.31
N TRP A 261 9.77 -5.48 8.03
CA TRP A 261 10.91 -5.87 7.20
C TRP A 261 12.24 -5.33 7.75
N GLU A 262 12.31 -4.08 8.17
CA GLU A 262 13.53 -3.51 8.75
C GLU A 262 13.63 -3.80 10.26
N TYR A 263 12.54 -3.55 11.00
CA TYR A 263 12.50 -3.73 12.46
C TYR A 263 12.73 -5.20 12.90
N GLY A 264 12.13 -6.15 12.19
CA GLY A 264 12.24 -7.59 12.45
C GLY A 264 13.51 -8.25 11.91
N PHE A 265 14.47 -7.49 11.37
CA PHE A 265 15.66 -8.03 10.69
C PHE A 265 16.46 -9.00 11.56
N ALA A 266 16.75 -8.64 12.81
CA ALA A 266 17.53 -9.48 13.72
C ALA A 266 16.88 -10.85 14.00
N GLY A 267 15.53 -10.86 14.14
CA GLY A 267 14.75 -12.09 14.31
C GLY A 267 14.78 -12.97 13.07
N ARG A 268 14.62 -12.37 11.88
CA ARG A 268 14.69 -13.10 10.61
C ARG A 268 16.07 -13.68 10.36
N LYS A 269 17.13 -12.91 10.61
CA LYS A 269 18.51 -13.37 10.48
C LYS A 269 18.81 -14.58 11.36
N LYS A 270 18.26 -14.59 12.57
CA LYS A 270 18.39 -15.73 13.50
C LYS A 270 17.61 -16.95 13.01
N SER A 271 16.40 -16.74 12.46
CA SER A 271 15.53 -17.82 11.98
C SER A 271 16.00 -18.40 10.65
N TRP A 272 16.64 -17.60 9.82
CA TRP A 272 17.13 -18.00 8.50
C TRP A 272 18.49 -17.34 8.17
N PRO A 273 19.60 -18.00 8.51
CA PRO A 273 20.95 -17.45 8.28
C PRO A 273 21.26 -17.08 6.81
N ALA A 274 20.70 -17.82 5.84
CA ALA A 274 20.84 -17.54 4.43
C ALA A 274 20.28 -16.17 3.99
N LEU A 275 19.44 -15.54 4.83
CA LEU A 275 18.97 -14.18 4.62
C LEU A 275 20.11 -13.16 4.54
N THR A 276 21.25 -13.46 5.19
CA THR A 276 22.44 -12.60 5.16
C THR A 276 22.99 -12.39 3.75
N GLU A 277 22.77 -13.36 2.85
CA GLU A 277 23.20 -13.23 1.45
C GLU A 277 22.28 -12.27 0.65
N ALA A 278 21.02 -12.16 1.06
CA ALA A 278 20.02 -11.33 0.39
C ALA A 278 19.88 -9.93 1.03
N GLN A 279 20.16 -9.83 2.33
CA GLN A 279 20.14 -8.58 3.08
C GLN A 279 21.21 -8.63 4.17
N THR A 280 22.23 -7.79 4.08
CA THR A 280 23.40 -7.85 4.96
C THR A 280 23.20 -7.13 6.30
N HIS A 281 22.47 -6.03 6.30
CA HIS A 281 22.22 -5.18 7.48
C HIS A 281 20.86 -4.48 7.37
N PRO A 282 20.24 -4.07 8.48
CA PRO A 282 19.09 -3.19 8.45
C PRO A 282 19.53 -1.78 8.00
N ALA A 283 18.56 -1.01 7.52
CA ALA A 283 18.78 0.40 7.23
C ALA A 283 19.05 1.20 8.51
N SER A 284 19.93 2.21 8.43
CA SER A 284 20.21 3.12 9.56
C SER A 284 19.10 4.14 9.76
N ILE A 285 18.39 4.49 8.69
CA ILE A 285 17.25 5.41 8.71
C ILE A 285 16.03 4.69 8.13
N LEU A 286 14.95 4.61 8.88
CA LEU A 286 13.70 4.03 8.41
C LEU A 286 12.66 5.13 8.13
N LEU A 287 12.34 5.35 6.85
CA LEU A 287 11.27 6.24 6.41
C LEU A 287 9.94 5.46 6.30
N ILE A 288 9.00 5.77 7.16
CA ILE A 288 7.68 5.13 7.18
C ILE A 288 6.64 6.05 6.54
N ALA A 289 6.18 5.70 5.34
CA ALA A 289 5.09 6.34 4.65
C ALA A 289 3.75 5.76 5.14
N ASN A 290 3.19 6.35 6.20
CA ASN A 290 1.95 5.88 6.79
C ASN A 290 0.73 6.62 6.22
N ALA A 291 0.07 6.00 5.26
CA ALA A 291 -1.18 6.49 4.68
C ALA A 291 -2.45 5.88 5.34
N SER A 292 -2.34 5.31 6.54
CA SER A 292 -3.51 4.84 7.29
C SER A 292 -4.43 6.01 7.66
N GLY A 293 -5.75 5.81 7.58
CA GLY A 293 -6.73 6.84 7.92
C GLY A 293 -6.68 7.27 9.38
N GLY A 294 -7.28 8.42 9.66
CA GLY A 294 -7.30 8.98 11.02
C GLY A 294 -8.15 8.18 12.00
N TRP A 295 -7.71 8.15 13.25
CA TRP A 295 -8.37 7.43 14.38
C TRP A 295 -9.68 8.07 14.85
N ASN A 296 -9.90 9.35 14.55
CA ASN A 296 -10.87 10.17 15.25
C ASN A 296 -12.22 10.31 14.52
N GLU A 297 -12.45 9.54 13.46
CA GLU A 297 -13.75 9.57 12.81
C GLU A 297 -14.72 8.61 13.51
N VAL A 298 -15.78 9.18 14.08
CA VAL A 298 -16.93 8.39 14.56
C VAL A 298 -17.59 7.75 13.33
N LYS A 299 -17.37 6.44 13.18
CA LYS A 299 -18.06 5.65 12.15
C LYS A 299 -19.33 5.06 12.75
N PRO A 300 -20.51 5.61 12.47
CA PRO A 300 -21.73 5.10 13.05
C PRO A 300 -21.98 3.66 12.58
N ILE A 301 -22.27 2.78 13.52
CA ILE A 301 -22.70 1.41 13.23
C ILE A 301 -24.23 1.45 13.23
N THR A 302 -24.82 1.23 12.06
CA THR A 302 -26.28 1.28 11.86
C THR A 302 -26.80 -0.11 11.48
N GLY A 303 -28.01 -0.41 11.93
CA GLY A 303 -28.71 -1.67 11.64
C GLY A 303 -29.22 -2.35 12.89
N ASN A 304 -30.04 -3.38 12.71
CA ASN A 304 -30.60 -4.23 13.76
C ASN A 304 -30.41 -5.71 13.39
N GLY A 305 -30.36 -6.58 14.39
CA GLY A 305 -30.22 -8.02 14.21
C GLY A 305 -28.97 -8.39 13.39
N VAL A 306 -29.11 -9.27 12.42
CA VAL A 306 -28.00 -9.79 11.59
C VAL A 306 -27.19 -8.69 10.89
N ARG A 307 -27.85 -7.58 10.52
CA ARG A 307 -27.14 -6.44 9.90
C ARG A 307 -26.19 -5.77 10.88
N LEU A 308 -26.62 -5.61 12.14
CA LEU A 308 -25.77 -5.04 13.21
C LEU A 308 -24.60 -5.98 13.52
N GLU A 309 -24.85 -7.30 13.60
CA GLU A 309 -23.79 -8.29 13.83
C GLU A 309 -22.73 -8.26 12.72
N LEU A 310 -23.14 -8.27 11.44
CA LEU A 310 -22.23 -8.20 10.32
C LEU A 310 -21.42 -6.89 10.30
N ALA A 311 -22.09 -5.77 10.55
CA ALA A 311 -21.44 -4.46 10.67
C ALA A 311 -20.45 -4.44 11.85
N GLY A 312 -20.79 -5.09 12.98
CA GLY A 312 -19.91 -5.27 14.13
C GLY A 312 -18.65 -6.08 13.80
N VAL A 313 -18.78 -7.20 13.10
CA VAL A 313 -17.64 -8.03 12.66
C VAL A 313 -16.70 -7.24 11.74
N LEU A 314 -17.27 -6.53 10.75
CA LEU A 314 -16.46 -5.70 9.83
C LEU A 314 -15.76 -4.57 10.58
N ARG A 315 -16.46 -3.92 11.52
CA ARG A 315 -15.85 -2.85 12.34
C ARG A 315 -14.79 -3.37 13.30
N SER A 316 -14.99 -4.54 13.90
CA SER A 316 -13.99 -5.17 14.79
C SER A 316 -12.66 -5.38 14.07
N LYS A 317 -12.72 -5.82 12.81
CA LYS A 317 -11.52 -5.93 11.95
C LYS A 317 -10.82 -4.58 11.80
N ASP A 318 -11.54 -3.52 11.46
CA ASP A 318 -10.95 -2.18 11.31
C ASP A 318 -10.34 -1.69 12.63
N VAL A 319 -11.00 -1.96 13.76
CA VAL A 319 -10.46 -1.63 15.09
C VAL A 319 -9.16 -2.38 15.38
N GLN A 320 -9.07 -3.66 15.03
CA GLN A 320 -7.82 -4.43 15.19
C GLN A 320 -6.67 -3.83 14.37
N TYR A 321 -6.93 -3.44 13.12
CA TYR A 321 -5.94 -2.74 12.29
C TYR A 321 -5.49 -1.43 12.93
N ASP A 322 -6.43 -0.62 13.36
CA ASP A 322 -6.18 0.67 13.97
C ASP A 322 -5.33 0.52 15.26
N VAL A 323 -5.70 -0.43 16.14
CA VAL A 323 -5.01 -0.69 17.42
C VAL A 323 -3.60 -1.22 17.15
N SER A 324 -3.45 -2.22 16.30
CA SER A 324 -2.15 -2.79 15.94
C SER A 324 -1.20 -1.71 15.39
N THR A 325 -1.67 -0.93 14.40
CA THR A 325 -0.89 0.18 13.81
C THR A 325 -0.49 1.21 14.88
N ALA A 326 -1.38 1.54 15.83
CA ALA A 326 -1.06 2.51 16.86
C ALA A 326 -0.03 1.99 17.86
N HIS A 327 -0.13 0.72 18.26
CA HIS A 327 0.88 0.12 19.15
C HIS A 327 2.25 0.09 18.50
N ARG A 328 2.35 -0.36 17.25
CA ARG A 328 3.60 -0.38 16.50
C ARG A 328 4.18 1.03 16.34
N ARG A 329 3.36 2.01 15.95
CA ARG A 329 3.80 3.40 15.81
C ARG A 329 4.35 3.97 17.13
N ARG A 330 3.72 3.68 18.28
CA ARG A 330 4.22 4.13 19.59
C ARG A 330 5.56 3.48 19.93
N ALA A 331 5.69 2.17 19.67
CA ALA A 331 6.93 1.45 19.91
C ALA A 331 8.07 2.01 19.03
N LEU A 332 7.85 2.18 17.72
CA LEU A 332 8.83 2.76 16.82
C LEU A 332 9.17 4.22 17.17
N ALA A 333 8.18 5.03 17.53
CA ALA A 333 8.45 6.39 17.99
C ALA A 333 9.27 6.47 19.27
N ALA A 334 9.16 5.47 20.14
CA ALA A 334 10.03 5.36 21.33
C ALA A 334 11.46 5.00 20.92
N ILE A 335 11.64 4.04 20.01
CA ILE A 335 12.95 3.64 19.49
C ILE A 335 13.65 4.82 18.79
N PHE A 336 12.94 5.55 17.93
CA PHE A 336 13.49 6.71 17.20
C PHE A 336 13.86 7.91 18.09
N ARG A 337 13.41 7.92 19.36
CA ARG A 337 13.75 8.94 20.35
C ARG A 337 14.92 8.53 21.26
N ASP A 338 15.20 7.23 21.31
CA ASP A 338 16.24 6.70 22.18
C ASP A 338 17.57 6.72 21.44
N ASN A 339 18.36 7.78 21.68
CA ASN A 339 19.67 7.97 21.10
C ASN A 339 20.74 6.98 21.62
N ASP A 340 20.45 6.21 22.68
CA ASP A 340 21.39 5.27 23.29
C ASP A 340 21.35 3.87 22.67
N THR A 341 20.31 3.55 21.90
CA THR A 341 20.24 2.28 21.19
C THR A 341 20.82 2.41 19.78
N GLN A 342 21.73 1.51 19.41
CA GLN A 342 22.30 1.37 18.05
C GLN A 342 21.23 0.86 17.04
N THR A 343 19.97 1.16 17.26
CA THR A 343 18.85 0.84 16.38
C THR A 343 18.61 1.97 15.41
N ALA A 344 18.05 1.64 14.25
CA ALA A 344 17.75 2.60 13.20
C ALA A 344 17.00 3.84 13.72
N ASP A 345 17.47 5.01 13.37
CA ASP A 345 16.69 6.25 13.49
C ASP A 345 15.54 6.24 12.46
N GLY A 346 14.51 7.06 12.62
CA GLY A 346 13.37 6.96 11.73
C GLY A 346 12.55 8.23 11.55
N VAL A 347 11.80 8.20 10.46
CA VAL A 347 10.96 9.30 10.00
C VAL A 347 9.56 8.79 9.69
N PHE A 348 8.54 9.46 10.22
CA PHE A 348 7.15 9.20 9.84
C PHE A 348 6.64 10.26 8.86
N ALA A 349 6.39 9.88 7.61
CA ALA A 349 5.53 10.63 6.70
C ALA A 349 4.09 10.11 6.88
N GLN A 350 3.31 10.76 7.74
CA GLN A 350 1.98 10.30 8.10
C GLN A 350 0.89 11.16 7.45
N VAL A 351 -0.04 10.56 6.73
CA VAL A 351 -1.10 11.27 5.99
C VAL A 351 -2.03 12.13 6.86
N THR A 352 -2.09 11.88 8.17
CA THR A 352 -2.82 12.71 9.13
C THR A 352 -2.03 13.90 9.66
N ALA A 353 -0.74 13.98 9.35
CA ALA A 353 0.14 15.06 9.80
C ALA A 353 0.21 16.19 8.78
N SER A 354 0.33 17.40 9.26
CA SER A 354 0.73 18.56 8.43
C SER A 354 2.25 18.61 8.32
N PRO A 355 2.84 19.08 7.22
CA PRO A 355 4.28 19.36 7.13
C PRO A 355 4.77 20.33 8.21
N TYR A 356 3.90 21.21 8.72
CA TYR A 356 4.21 22.06 9.88
C TYR A 356 4.31 21.31 11.20
N SER A 357 3.81 20.08 11.30
CA SER A 357 3.79 19.33 12.56
C SER A 357 5.19 19.11 13.12
N ILE A 358 6.15 18.82 12.25
CA ILE A 358 7.55 18.59 12.66
C ILE A 358 8.23 19.88 13.09
N THR A 359 7.93 21.01 12.44
CA THR A 359 8.55 22.31 12.75
C THR A 359 8.11 22.85 14.11
N SER A 360 6.87 22.55 14.55
CA SER A 360 6.35 22.96 15.85
C SER A 360 6.74 22.03 16.98
N GLN A 361 7.04 20.77 16.71
CA GLN A 361 7.40 19.78 17.74
C GLN A 361 8.74 20.12 18.42
N PHE A 362 9.70 20.65 17.69
CA PHE A 362 11.01 21.01 18.23
C PHE A 362 10.99 22.33 19.00
N ALA A 363 10.15 23.28 18.59
CA ALA A 363 10.01 24.58 19.29
C ALA A 363 9.41 24.45 20.71
N THR A 364 8.74 23.33 21.03
CA THR A 364 8.02 23.13 22.29
C THR A 364 8.61 22.08 23.20
N ARG A 365 9.71 21.41 22.82
CA ARG A 365 10.32 20.32 23.58
C ARG A 365 11.76 20.65 24.01
N PRO A 366 11.96 21.16 25.22
CA PRO A 366 13.30 21.51 25.72
C PRO A 366 14.23 20.31 25.95
N GLU A 367 13.69 19.08 25.99
CA GLU A 367 14.49 17.85 26.09
C GLU A 367 15.27 17.48 24.84
N PHE A 368 14.95 18.07 23.68
CA PHE A 368 15.80 17.94 22.50
C PHE A 368 16.88 19.01 22.53
N PRO A 369 18.18 18.66 22.39
CA PRO A 369 19.24 19.67 22.36
C PRO A 369 18.93 20.75 21.34
N ALA A 370 19.23 22.01 21.70
CA ALA A 370 19.12 23.17 20.80
C ALA A 370 20.22 23.12 19.75
N ASP A 371 20.14 22.12 18.92
CA ASP A 371 21.10 21.78 17.88
C ASP A 371 20.59 22.23 16.50
N ASP A 372 21.24 21.79 15.47
CA ASP A 372 20.88 21.99 14.08
C ASP A 372 19.42 21.66 13.73
N ARG A 373 18.74 20.78 14.47
CA ARG A 373 17.33 20.42 14.22
C ARG A 373 16.39 21.60 14.42
N ASN A 374 16.60 22.41 15.48
CA ASN A 374 15.79 23.63 15.70
C ASN A 374 16.01 24.65 14.57
N ARG A 375 17.25 24.87 14.16
CA ARG A 375 17.58 25.74 13.02
C ARG A 375 16.91 25.24 11.73
N ARG A 376 17.02 23.95 11.43
CA ARG A 376 16.36 23.33 10.26
C ARG A 376 14.83 23.41 10.35
N ALA A 377 14.24 23.27 11.53
CA ALA A 377 12.80 23.42 11.74
C ALA A 377 12.34 24.85 11.41
N ASP A 378 13.10 25.88 11.82
CA ASP A 378 12.81 27.27 11.48
C ASP A 378 12.98 27.55 9.99
N GLU A 379 13.99 26.99 9.37
CA GLU A 379 14.21 27.08 7.91
C GLU A 379 13.07 26.42 7.14
N ALA A 380 12.65 25.20 7.56
CA ALA A 380 11.52 24.48 6.97
C ALA A 380 10.20 25.24 7.13
N LYS A 381 9.99 25.88 8.28
CA LYS A 381 8.81 26.73 8.51
C LYS A 381 8.79 27.91 7.53
N ARG A 382 9.90 28.65 7.40
CA ARG A 382 9.99 29.75 6.43
C ARG A 382 9.78 29.29 4.98
N PHE A 383 10.32 28.13 4.64
CA PHE A 383 10.09 27.54 3.32
C PHE A 383 8.60 27.23 3.10
N LEU A 384 7.92 26.59 4.05
CA LEU A 384 6.49 26.28 3.95
C LEU A 384 5.63 27.54 3.84
N ASP A 385 5.94 28.58 4.63
CA ASP A 385 5.26 29.87 4.56
C ASP A 385 5.42 30.51 3.16
N GLY A 386 6.59 30.35 2.55
CA GLY A 386 6.88 30.82 1.18
C GLY A 386 6.20 30.03 0.07
N GLN A 387 5.64 28.83 0.35
CA GLN A 387 4.90 28.00 -0.65
C GLN A 387 3.44 28.44 -0.82
N GLY A 388 2.98 29.48 -0.17
CA GLY A 388 1.65 30.05 -0.31
C GLY A 388 0.57 29.32 0.47
N TYR A 389 0.91 28.55 1.50
CA TYR A 389 -0.03 27.98 2.45
C TYR A 389 0.33 28.34 3.89
N SER A 390 -0.69 28.63 4.68
CA SER A 390 -0.56 28.75 6.13
C SER A 390 -0.56 27.39 6.82
N GLY A 391 -0.15 27.36 8.08
CA GLY A 391 -0.22 26.13 8.89
C GLY A 391 -1.62 25.57 9.00
N ASP A 392 -2.67 26.41 9.01
CA ASP A 392 -4.07 25.97 9.09
C ASP A 392 -4.58 25.39 7.77
N GLU A 393 -4.14 25.94 6.63
CA GLU A 393 -4.43 25.36 5.31
C GLU A 393 -3.80 23.99 5.16
N TRP A 394 -2.56 23.79 5.62
CA TRP A 394 -1.94 22.48 5.64
C TRP A 394 -2.65 21.48 6.59
N LYS A 395 -3.15 21.93 7.74
CA LYS A 395 -3.98 21.09 8.62
C LYS A 395 -5.30 20.70 7.95
N ALA A 396 -5.94 21.62 7.23
CA ALA A 396 -7.14 21.35 6.45
C ALA A 396 -6.84 20.37 5.31
N TRP A 397 -5.70 20.54 4.65
CA TRP A 397 -5.21 19.62 3.63
C TRP A 397 -4.99 18.20 4.17
N ALA A 398 -4.30 18.04 5.30
CA ALA A 398 -4.08 16.77 5.95
C ALA A 398 -5.39 16.07 6.35
N ARG A 399 -6.39 16.82 6.85
CA ARG A 399 -7.74 16.28 7.11
C ARG A 399 -8.40 15.79 5.84
N ARG A 400 -8.33 16.53 4.73
CA ARG A 400 -8.91 16.13 3.44
C ARG A 400 -8.24 14.87 2.88
N THR A 401 -6.93 14.79 2.88
CA THR A 401 -6.18 13.65 2.34
C THR A 401 -6.31 12.38 3.20
N SER A 402 -6.30 12.53 4.53
CA SER A 402 -6.51 11.41 5.45
C SER A 402 -7.95 10.89 5.45
N GLY A 403 -8.93 11.75 5.13
CA GLY A 403 -10.35 11.38 4.98
C GLY A 403 -10.68 10.62 3.70
N VAL A 404 -9.75 10.51 2.74
CA VAL A 404 -9.97 9.71 1.53
C VAL A 404 -10.15 8.23 1.91
N PRO A 405 -11.23 7.58 1.49
CA PRO A 405 -11.52 6.20 1.89
C PRO A 405 -10.49 5.21 1.33
N THR A 406 -10.29 4.09 2.03
CA THR A 406 -9.53 2.96 1.53
C THR A 406 -10.31 2.27 0.41
N THR A 407 -9.92 2.50 -0.83
CA THR A 407 -10.61 2.01 -2.03
C THR A 407 -9.63 1.72 -3.15
N LEU A 408 -10.08 0.91 -4.12
CA LEU A 408 -9.47 0.73 -5.45
C LEU A 408 -10.33 1.33 -6.57
N ALA A 409 -11.34 2.12 -6.23
CA ALA A 409 -12.11 2.94 -7.16
C ALA A 409 -11.30 4.18 -7.60
N PRO A 410 -11.73 4.88 -8.68
CA PRO A 410 -11.08 6.12 -9.11
C PRO A 410 -11.12 7.16 -7.98
N LEU A 411 -10.02 7.86 -7.77
CA LEU A 411 -9.93 8.91 -6.76
C LEU A 411 -10.30 10.31 -7.27
N GLY A 412 -10.25 10.51 -8.59
CA GLY A 412 -10.27 11.83 -9.21
C GLY A 412 -8.90 12.51 -9.20
N ARG A 413 -8.65 13.36 -10.21
CA ARG A 413 -7.34 13.99 -10.44
C ARG A 413 -6.93 14.92 -9.29
N GLU A 414 -7.83 15.74 -8.79
CA GLU A 414 -7.55 16.66 -7.68
C GLU A 414 -7.12 15.91 -6.41
N THR A 415 -7.85 14.85 -6.06
CA THR A 415 -7.54 14.04 -4.86
C THR A 415 -6.21 13.32 -5.02
N THR A 416 -5.94 12.76 -6.21
CA THR A 416 -4.68 12.05 -6.48
C THR A 416 -3.49 13.00 -6.43
N ALA A 417 -3.60 14.19 -7.03
CA ALA A 417 -2.56 15.21 -6.97
C ALA A 417 -2.31 15.68 -5.54
N ALA A 418 -3.38 15.90 -4.77
CA ALA A 418 -3.28 16.29 -3.37
C ALA A 418 -2.57 15.25 -2.49
N LEU A 419 -2.84 13.96 -2.70
CA LEU A 419 -2.16 12.87 -1.99
C LEU A 419 -0.70 12.74 -2.38
N LEU A 420 -0.40 12.85 -3.67
CA LEU A 420 0.96 12.83 -4.20
C LEU A 420 1.80 13.97 -3.59
N GLU A 421 1.29 15.20 -3.64
CA GLU A 421 1.92 16.38 -3.06
C GLU A 421 2.10 16.26 -1.54
N HIS A 422 1.10 15.73 -0.85
CA HIS A 422 1.17 15.56 0.60
C HIS A 422 2.28 14.59 1.03
N GLY A 423 2.38 13.42 0.37
CA GLY A 423 3.47 12.47 0.61
C GLY A 423 4.84 13.08 0.31
N TYR A 424 4.94 13.81 -0.80
CA TYR A 424 6.14 14.53 -1.19
C TYR A 424 6.58 15.55 -0.12
N MET A 425 5.69 16.45 0.30
CA MET A 425 6.01 17.52 1.25
C MET A 425 6.36 16.97 2.64
N LEU A 426 5.65 15.97 3.13
CA LEU A 426 5.98 15.36 4.41
C LEU A 426 7.37 14.72 4.38
N THR A 427 7.71 14.03 3.30
CA THR A 427 9.03 13.41 3.16
C THR A 427 10.13 14.46 3.11
N LEU A 428 9.99 15.46 2.23
CA LEU A 428 10.96 16.54 2.09
C LEU A 428 11.24 17.22 3.43
N ILE A 429 10.18 17.66 4.11
CA ILE A 429 10.30 18.43 5.34
C ILE A 429 10.84 17.57 6.49
N ASN A 430 10.33 16.35 6.66
CA ASN A 430 10.73 15.52 7.78
C ASN A 430 12.17 15.01 7.65
N MET A 431 12.60 14.61 6.43
CA MET A 431 13.99 14.21 6.18
C MET A 431 14.95 15.38 6.38
N TYR A 432 14.57 16.58 5.93
CA TYR A 432 15.39 17.79 6.14
C TYR A 432 15.52 18.13 7.62
N VAL A 433 14.40 18.22 8.34
CA VAL A 433 14.43 18.67 9.76
C VAL A 433 15.13 17.64 10.64
N LEU A 434 14.79 16.36 10.52
CA LEU A 434 15.30 15.32 11.43
C LEU A 434 16.76 14.93 11.10
N HIS A 435 17.09 14.78 9.84
CA HIS A 435 18.38 14.23 9.43
C HIS A 435 19.28 15.21 8.67
N GLY A 436 18.80 16.41 8.33
CA GLY A 436 19.54 17.33 7.48
C GLY A 436 19.74 16.82 6.06
N LEU A 437 18.84 15.96 5.59
CA LEU A 437 18.90 15.35 4.27
C LEU A 437 17.97 16.06 3.30
N GLY A 438 18.49 16.32 2.10
CA GLY A 438 17.79 17.08 1.05
C GLY A 438 17.97 18.60 1.15
N GLU A 439 17.32 19.29 0.21
CA GLU A 439 17.39 20.74 0.08
C GLU A 439 15.99 21.35 -0.08
N LEU A 440 15.76 22.48 0.59
CA LEU A 440 14.50 23.23 0.50
C LEU A 440 14.55 24.20 -0.69
N ARG A 441 14.11 23.72 -1.87
CA ARG A 441 14.02 24.54 -3.08
C ARG A 441 12.57 24.89 -3.39
N PRO A 442 12.28 26.06 -3.98
CA PRO A 442 10.94 26.41 -4.45
C PRO A 442 10.34 25.30 -5.32
N LEU A 443 9.11 24.91 -5.04
CA LEU A 443 8.44 23.80 -5.69
C LEU A 443 7.38 24.32 -6.67
N ASP A 444 7.44 23.86 -7.91
CA ASP A 444 6.33 24.03 -8.86
C ASP A 444 5.20 23.05 -8.52
N ARG A 445 4.21 23.53 -7.80
CA ARG A 445 3.07 22.73 -7.34
C ARG A 445 2.13 22.29 -8.46
N THR A 446 2.13 23.00 -9.60
CA THR A 446 1.32 22.63 -10.78
C THR A 446 1.78 21.30 -11.39
N ARG A 447 3.02 20.92 -11.12
CA ARG A 447 3.63 19.64 -11.49
C ARG A 447 2.77 18.44 -11.07
N PHE A 448 2.26 18.42 -9.86
CA PHE A 448 1.44 17.32 -9.37
C PHE A 448 0.14 17.16 -10.18
N GLY A 449 -0.49 18.28 -10.56
CA GLY A 449 -1.64 18.30 -11.46
C GLY A 449 -1.30 17.78 -12.87
N ARG A 450 -0.12 18.16 -13.41
CA ARG A 450 0.35 17.64 -14.71
C ARG A 450 0.55 16.12 -14.68
N LEU A 451 1.21 15.58 -13.64
CA LEU A 451 1.47 14.15 -13.50
C LEU A 451 0.18 13.30 -13.50
N VAL A 452 -0.86 13.75 -12.81
CA VAL A 452 -2.15 13.02 -12.76
C VAL A 452 -3.03 13.23 -13.99
N SER A 453 -2.72 14.19 -14.84
CA SER A 453 -3.42 14.42 -16.11
C SER A 453 -2.74 13.75 -17.32
N GLY A 454 -1.54 13.20 -17.14
CA GLY A 454 -0.74 12.63 -18.22
C GLY A 454 -0.19 13.68 -19.18
N ALA A 455 -0.18 14.97 -18.79
CA ALA A 455 0.46 16.00 -19.57
C ALA A 455 1.99 15.83 -19.53
N PRO A 456 2.70 16.05 -20.62
CA PRO A 456 4.16 16.00 -20.62
C PRO A 456 4.73 16.99 -19.59
N ALA A 457 5.84 16.57 -18.96
CA ALA A 457 6.58 17.40 -17.99
C ALA A 457 7.17 18.66 -18.61
#